data_05193ec3b911d541a0c44d0e3dada6a6
#
_entry.id   05193ec3b911d541a0c44d0e3dada6a6
#
_cell.length_a   1.000
_cell.length_b   1.000
_cell.length_c   1.000
_cell.angle_alpha   90.00
_cell.angle_beta   90.00
_cell.angle_gamma   90.00
#
_symmetry.space_group_name_H-M   'P 1'
#
loop_
_entity.id
_entity.type
_entity.pdbx_description
1 polymer ?
#
loop_
_entity_poly.entity_id
_entity_poly.type
_entity_poly.pdbx_seq_one_letter_code
_entity_poly.pdbx_strand_id
1 'polypeptide(L)'
;MAEKNKWNYKELIKETFILTAAVAIIATAVYFFLVPSQTSVSSISGLGIVLSHFIPLPLSAITMILNIVLLVIGFLTCGKEFGVKTVYTSIMLPLFLALFEKILPDYTSMTGSAELDVICYVLTVSVGLSILFNRNASSGGLDIVAKIMNKYLHIAVSYTHLRAHETLRHL
;
A
#
# COMPACT_ATOMS: atom_id res chain seq x y z
N MET A 1 -18.56 -22.18 -20.31
CA MET A 1 -17.23 -22.64 -20.73
C MET A 1 -16.20 -21.82 -20.00
N ALA A 2 -15.50 -22.44 -19.03
CA ALA A 2 -14.48 -21.74 -18.24
C ALA A 2 -13.19 -21.66 -19.06
N GLU A 3 -12.86 -20.46 -19.49
CA GLU A 3 -11.58 -20.18 -20.15
C GLU A 3 -10.45 -20.42 -19.13
N LYS A 4 -9.72 -21.51 -19.31
CA LYS A 4 -8.51 -21.83 -18.57
C LYS A 4 -7.50 -20.73 -18.88
N ASN A 5 -7.39 -19.74 -17.98
CA ASN A 5 -6.34 -18.72 -18.00
C ASN A 5 -4.99 -19.43 -17.82
N LYS A 6 -4.34 -19.78 -18.90
CA LYS A 6 -2.94 -20.23 -18.90
C LYS A 6 -2.10 -18.99 -18.55
N TRP A 7 -1.80 -18.83 -17.29
CA TRP A 7 -0.84 -17.84 -16.84
C TRP A 7 0.49 -18.09 -17.58
N ASN A 8 0.80 -17.19 -18.48
CA ASN A 8 2.05 -17.25 -19.21
C ASN A 8 3.15 -16.94 -18.18
N TYR A 9 4.07 -17.87 -17.93
CA TYR A 9 5.15 -17.69 -16.94
C TYR A 9 5.87 -16.35 -17.08
N LYS A 10 6.01 -15.86 -18.32
CA LYS A 10 6.60 -14.55 -18.59
C LYS A 10 5.76 -13.40 -18.04
N GLU A 11 4.45 -13.48 -18.11
CA GLU A 11 3.53 -12.47 -17.57
C GLU A 11 3.54 -12.49 -16.05
N LEU A 12 3.57 -13.69 -15.44
CA LEU A 12 3.66 -13.85 -14.00
C LEU A 12 4.95 -13.25 -13.44
N ILE A 13 6.09 -13.55 -14.07
CA ILE A 13 7.39 -12.99 -13.66
C ILE A 13 7.40 -11.48 -13.81
N LYS A 14 6.89 -10.94 -14.92
CA LYS A 14 6.77 -9.50 -15.15
C LYS A 14 5.90 -8.83 -14.09
N GLU A 15 4.76 -9.43 -13.78
CA GLU A 15 3.82 -8.91 -12.77
C GLU A 15 4.46 -8.90 -11.38
N THR A 16 5.08 -10.01 -10.96
CA THR A 16 5.80 -10.11 -9.69
C THR A 16 6.93 -9.08 -9.61
N PHE A 17 7.69 -8.89 -10.67
CA PHE A 17 8.76 -7.90 -10.72
C PHE A 17 8.22 -6.46 -10.53
N ILE A 18 7.11 -6.12 -11.20
CA ILE A 18 6.48 -4.78 -11.06
C ILE A 18 5.96 -4.58 -9.63
N LEU A 19 5.32 -5.59 -9.04
CA LEU A 19 4.84 -5.52 -7.66
C LEU A 19 6.00 -5.35 -6.68
N THR A 20 7.08 -6.11 -6.87
CA THR A 20 8.29 -5.99 -6.04
C THR A 20 8.92 -4.61 -6.14
N ALA A 21 9.04 -4.06 -7.36
CA ALA A 21 9.57 -2.71 -7.58
C ALA A 21 8.69 -1.64 -6.90
N ALA A 22 7.36 -1.76 -7.01
CA ALA A 22 6.44 -0.84 -6.35
C ALA A 22 6.56 -0.88 -4.82
N VAL A 23 6.66 -2.09 -4.24
CA VAL A 23 6.86 -2.27 -2.80
C VAL A 23 8.22 -1.73 -2.35
N ALA A 24 9.27 -1.91 -3.15
CA ALA A 24 10.58 -1.34 -2.87
C ALA A 24 10.55 0.20 -2.82
N ILE A 25 9.81 0.85 -3.73
CA ILE A 25 9.59 2.31 -3.71
C ILE A 25 8.87 2.72 -2.42
N ILE A 26 7.81 1.99 -2.03
CA ILE A 26 7.07 2.27 -0.78
C ILE A 26 7.97 2.06 0.43
N ALA A 27 8.72 0.97 0.50
CA ALA A 27 9.65 0.70 1.58
C ALA A 27 10.74 1.78 1.69
N THR A 28 11.25 2.25 0.56
CA THR A 28 12.20 3.39 0.50
C THR A 28 11.55 4.64 1.07
N ALA A 29 10.32 4.97 0.67
CA ALA A 29 9.61 6.13 1.20
C ALA A 29 9.42 6.03 2.72
N VAL A 30 9.02 4.86 3.22
CA VAL A 30 8.82 4.62 4.66
C VAL A 30 10.15 4.74 5.41
N TYR A 31 11.18 4.04 4.96
CA TYR A 31 12.45 3.95 5.68
C TYR A 31 13.22 5.28 5.69
N PHE A 32 13.34 5.93 4.54
CA PHE A 32 14.18 7.12 4.40
C PHE A 32 13.50 8.43 4.80
N PHE A 33 12.17 8.48 4.79
CA PHE A 33 11.43 9.71 5.08
C PHE A 33 10.47 9.57 6.25
N LEU A 34 9.65 8.52 6.30
CA LEU A 34 8.64 8.41 7.36
C LEU A 34 9.26 8.08 8.73
N VAL A 35 10.17 7.11 8.78
CA VAL A 35 10.82 6.70 10.04
C VAL A 35 11.57 7.85 10.69
N PRO A 36 12.43 8.63 9.99
CA PRO A 36 13.13 9.77 10.58
C PRO A 36 12.23 10.91 11.01
N SER A 37 11.11 11.13 10.30
CA SER A 37 10.17 12.21 10.65
C SER A 37 9.45 12.01 11.98
N GLN A 38 9.51 10.79 12.54
CA GLN A 38 8.78 10.37 13.77
C GLN A 38 7.27 10.70 13.74
N THR A 39 6.71 10.94 12.56
CA THR A 39 5.30 11.24 12.38
C THR A 39 4.49 9.97 12.15
N SER A 40 3.35 9.88 12.83
CA SER A 40 2.43 8.74 12.69
C SER A 40 1.46 8.97 11.53
N VAL A 41 1.97 9.01 10.30
CA VAL A 41 1.15 9.16 9.08
C VAL A 41 0.52 7.81 8.67
N SER A 42 0.79 6.74 9.41
CA SER A 42 0.26 5.41 9.10
C SER A 42 -1.22 5.31 9.45
N SER A 43 -2.01 5.13 8.43
CA SER A 43 -3.47 5.16 8.49
C SER A 43 -4.11 4.09 9.38
N ILE A 44 -3.57 2.87 9.45
CA ILE A 44 -4.08 1.81 10.34
C ILE A 44 -3.63 2.01 11.79
N SER A 45 -2.42 2.48 12.00
CA SER A 45 -1.93 2.76 13.36
C SER A 45 -2.74 3.88 14.01
N GLY A 46 -3.14 4.90 13.26
CA GLY A 46 -4.02 5.95 13.76
C GLY A 46 -5.38 5.41 14.21
N LEU A 47 -6.00 4.56 13.40
CA LEU A 47 -7.25 3.89 13.79
C LEU A 47 -7.03 2.95 14.99
N GLY A 48 -5.91 2.25 15.03
CA GLY A 48 -5.51 1.38 16.14
C GLY A 48 -5.36 2.14 17.45
N ILE A 49 -4.77 3.35 17.44
CA ILE A 49 -4.66 4.22 18.61
C ILE A 49 -6.05 4.60 19.15
N VAL A 50 -6.97 4.98 18.28
CA VAL A 50 -8.34 5.29 18.72
C VAL A 50 -9.01 4.07 19.35
N LEU A 51 -8.89 2.90 18.71
CA LEU A 51 -9.48 1.66 19.25
C LEU A 51 -8.83 1.21 20.57
N SER A 52 -7.53 1.45 20.75
CA SER A 52 -6.83 1.07 21.99
C SER A 52 -7.36 1.79 23.24
N HIS A 53 -8.05 2.91 23.07
CA HIS A 53 -8.75 3.57 24.17
C HIS A 53 -10.03 2.84 24.63
N PHE A 54 -10.62 2.03 23.76
CA PHE A 54 -11.86 1.30 24.04
C PHE A 54 -11.61 -0.19 24.30
N ILE A 55 -10.51 -0.74 23.79
CA ILE A 55 -10.19 -2.17 23.85
C ILE A 55 -8.88 -2.34 24.62
N PRO A 56 -8.85 -3.10 25.74
CA PRO A 56 -7.64 -3.29 26.55
C PRO A 56 -6.67 -4.29 25.89
N LEU A 57 -6.26 -4.04 24.65
CA LEU A 57 -5.29 -4.80 23.91
C LEU A 57 -4.09 -3.92 23.51
N PRO A 58 -2.89 -4.47 23.40
CA PRO A 58 -1.75 -3.72 22.90
C PRO A 58 -1.98 -3.25 21.45
N LEU A 59 -1.50 -2.05 21.12
CA LEU A 59 -1.67 -1.43 19.80
C LEU A 59 -1.25 -2.35 18.64
N SER A 60 -0.17 -3.11 18.83
CA SER A 60 0.32 -4.08 17.85
C SER A 60 -0.70 -5.18 17.52
N ALA A 61 -1.40 -5.69 18.55
CA ALA A 61 -2.45 -6.70 18.37
C ALA A 61 -3.66 -6.11 17.63
N ILE A 62 -4.09 -4.91 18.01
CA ILE A 62 -5.21 -4.22 17.35
C ILE A 62 -4.90 -3.97 15.87
N THR A 63 -3.72 -3.43 15.57
CA THR A 63 -3.31 -3.16 14.18
C THR A 63 -3.19 -4.44 13.36
N MET A 64 -2.69 -5.53 13.95
CA MET A 64 -2.60 -6.83 13.28
C MET A 64 -3.99 -7.39 12.96
N ILE A 65 -4.92 -7.34 13.92
CA ILE A 65 -6.31 -7.80 13.72
C ILE A 65 -6.97 -6.96 12.61
N LEU A 66 -6.84 -5.64 12.66
CA LEU A 66 -7.38 -4.74 11.62
C LEU A 66 -6.83 -5.07 10.24
N ASN A 67 -5.52 -5.31 10.12
CA ASN A 67 -4.89 -5.70 8.86
C ASN A 67 -5.46 -7.02 8.33
N ILE A 68 -5.60 -8.03 9.18
CA ILE A 68 -6.16 -9.33 8.79
C ILE A 68 -7.62 -9.18 8.35
N VAL A 69 -8.43 -8.45 9.11
CA VAL A 69 -9.85 -8.19 8.78
C VAL A 69 -9.96 -7.48 7.44
N LEU A 70 -9.18 -6.42 7.22
CA LEU A 70 -9.17 -5.68 5.96
C LEU A 70 -8.71 -6.56 4.79
N LEU A 71 -7.72 -7.41 5.00
CA LEU A 71 -7.24 -8.34 3.97
C LEU A 71 -8.33 -9.35 3.59
N VAL A 72 -9.04 -9.92 4.57
CA VAL A 72 -10.16 -10.84 4.34
C VAL A 72 -11.29 -10.13 3.59
N ILE A 73 -11.68 -8.93 4.02
CA ILE A 73 -12.70 -8.12 3.35
C ILE A 73 -12.25 -7.80 1.91
N GLY A 74 -11.02 -7.37 1.72
CA GLY A 74 -10.45 -7.11 0.39
C GLY A 74 -10.46 -8.35 -0.51
N PHE A 75 -10.12 -9.52 0.03
CA PHE A 75 -10.16 -10.78 -0.70
C PHE A 75 -11.59 -11.14 -1.16
N LEU A 76 -12.57 -10.99 -0.27
CA LEU A 76 -13.98 -11.30 -0.57
C LEU A 76 -14.60 -10.30 -1.54
N THR A 77 -14.25 -9.01 -1.41
CA THR A 77 -14.87 -7.93 -2.19
C THR A 77 -14.18 -7.66 -3.53
N CYS A 78 -12.85 -7.66 -3.55
CA CYS A 78 -12.06 -7.34 -4.75
C CYS A 78 -11.64 -8.58 -5.54
N GLY A 79 -11.81 -9.78 -4.98
CA GLY A 79 -11.58 -11.06 -5.65
C GLY A 79 -10.20 -11.67 -5.36
N LYS A 80 -10.03 -12.93 -5.81
CA LYS A 80 -8.85 -13.75 -5.49
C LYS A 80 -7.53 -13.17 -6.00
N GLU A 81 -7.55 -12.57 -7.17
CA GLU A 81 -6.35 -11.98 -7.77
C GLU A 81 -5.82 -10.81 -6.93
N PHE A 82 -6.70 -9.90 -6.52
CA PHE A 82 -6.37 -8.80 -5.63
C PHE A 82 -5.82 -9.32 -4.29
N GLY A 83 -6.51 -10.30 -3.68
CA GLY A 83 -6.11 -10.85 -2.39
C GLY A 83 -4.71 -11.47 -2.42
N VAL A 84 -4.42 -12.32 -3.41
CA VAL A 84 -3.10 -12.97 -3.54
C VAL A 84 -1.98 -11.94 -3.74
N LYS A 85 -2.18 -10.96 -4.61
CA LYS A 85 -1.20 -9.89 -4.85
C LYS A 85 -0.99 -9.04 -3.59
N THR A 86 -2.06 -8.74 -2.86
CA THR A 86 -1.99 -7.95 -1.63
C THR A 86 -1.30 -8.72 -0.50
N VAL A 87 -1.55 -10.02 -0.34
CA VAL A 87 -0.78 -10.86 0.61
C VAL A 87 0.70 -10.83 0.29
N TYR A 88 1.06 -10.99 -0.99
CA TYR A 88 2.45 -10.92 -1.43
C TYR A 88 3.12 -9.59 -1.07
N THR A 89 2.49 -8.47 -1.42
CA THR A 89 3.02 -7.12 -1.15
C THR A 89 3.10 -6.82 0.36
N SER A 90 2.12 -7.28 1.14
CA SER A 90 2.09 -7.12 2.60
C SER A 90 3.21 -7.88 3.32
N ILE A 91 3.69 -8.98 2.74
CA ILE A 91 4.84 -9.72 3.27
C ILE A 91 6.15 -9.08 2.79
N MET A 92 6.21 -8.66 1.53
CA MET A 92 7.42 -8.07 0.95
C MET A 92 7.79 -6.73 1.58
N LEU A 93 6.82 -5.92 1.99
CA LEU A 93 7.08 -4.61 2.60
C LEU A 93 7.91 -4.69 3.89
N PRO A 94 7.54 -5.49 4.91
CA PRO A 94 8.37 -5.68 6.10
C PRO A 94 9.75 -6.28 5.80
N LEU A 95 9.85 -7.16 4.79
CA LEU A 95 11.12 -7.74 4.38
C LEU A 95 12.09 -6.67 3.83
N PHE A 96 11.61 -5.74 3.00
CA PHE A 96 12.42 -4.63 2.53
C PHE A 96 12.80 -3.69 3.66
N LEU A 97 11.89 -3.40 4.59
CA LEU A 97 12.21 -2.57 5.76
C LEU A 97 13.29 -3.22 6.63
N ALA A 98 13.16 -4.51 6.95
CA ALA A 98 14.18 -5.25 7.69
C ALA A 98 15.53 -5.30 6.97
N LEU A 99 15.51 -5.37 5.62
CA LEU A 99 16.73 -5.29 4.82
C LEU A 99 17.40 -3.92 4.96
N PHE A 100 16.64 -2.83 4.86
CA PHE A 100 17.16 -1.47 5.02
C PHE A 100 17.69 -1.23 6.44
N GLU A 101 16.98 -1.66 7.49
CA GLU A 101 17.44 -1.59 8.88
C GLU A 101 18.77 -2.32 9.08
N LYS A 102 18.96 -3.46 8.41
CA LYS A 102 20.23 -4.21 8.50
C LYS A 102 21.38 -3.56 7.74
N ILE A 103 21.10 -2.90 6.61
CA ILE A 103 22.12 -2.26 5.76
C ILE A 103 22.51 -0.88 6.31
N LEU A 104 21.57 -0.14 6.85
CA LEU A 104 21.72 1.26 7.29
C LEU A 104 21.13 1.45 8.70
N PRO A 105 21.67 0.78 9.75
CA PRO A 105 21.03 0.76 11.08
C PRO A 105 20.91 2.16 11.74
N ASP A 106 21.83 3.07 11.45
CA ASP A 106 21.90 4.40 12.08
C ASP A 106 21.47 5.53 11.12
N TYR A 107 20.49 5.23 10.26
CA TYR A 107 20.04 6.22 9.28
C TYR A 107 19.27 7.36 9.95
N THR A 108 19.71 8.58 9.68
CA THR A 108 19.05 9.83 10.09
C THR A 108 18.44 10.53 8.88
N SER A 109 17.53 11.52 9.11
CA SER A 109 16.85 12.24 8.05
C SER A 109 17.79 12.81 6.98
N MET A 110 17.45 12.63 5.70
CA MET A 110 18.17 13.27 4.57
C MET A 110 17.91 14.77 4.49
N THR A 111 16.74 15.21 4.88
CA THR A 111 16.32 16.61 4.71
C THR A 111 16.63 17.46 5.94
N GLY A 112 16.82 16.83 7.11
CA GLY A 112 17.01 17.50 8.39
C GLY A 112 15.75 18.20 8.92
N SER A 113 14.60 18.07 8.25
CA SER A 113 13.32 18.66 8.64
C SER A 113 12.20 17.63 8.54
N ALA A 114 11.47 17.40 9.64
CA ALA A 114 10.38 16.46 9.68
C ALA A 114 9.26 16.79 8.66
N GLU A 115 8.99 18.07 8.43
CA GLU A 115 7.97 18.50 7.47
C GLU A 115 8.37 18.17 6.03
N LEU A 116 9.64 18.40 5.66
CA LEU A 116 10.15 18.05 4.34
C LEU A 116 10.19 16.54 4.15
N ASP A 117 10.54 15.77 5.18
CA ASP A 117 10.50 14.32 5.14
C ASP A 117 9.07 13.81 4.87
N VAL A 118 8.06 14.39 5.53
CA VAL A 118 6.65 14.03 5.28
C VAL A 118 6.23 14.34 3.84
N ILE A 119 6.63 15.48 3.30
CA ILE A 119 6.33 15.84 1.90
C ILE A 119 6.99 14.83 0.94
N CYS A 120 8.27 14.54 1.13
CA CYS A 120 9.00 13.55 0.33
C CYS A 120 8.40 12.15 0.46
N TYR A 121 7.98 11.75 1.66
CA TYR A 121 7.26 10.52 1.90
C TYR A 121 5.98 10.45 1.07
N VAL A 122 5.11 11.46 1.18
CA VAL A 122 3.83 11.49 0.47
C VAL A 122 4.01 11.40 -1.04
N LEU A 123 4.96 12.14 -1.60
CA LEU A 123 5.26 12.11 -3.04
C LEU A 123 5.76 10.73 -3.48
N THR A 124 6.72 10.18 -2.77
CA THR A 124 7.34 8.89 -3.13
C THR A 124 6.39 7.72 -2.94
N VAL A 125 5.67 7.68 -1.81
CA VAL A 125 4.69 6.61 -1.54
C VAL A 125 3.54 6.64 -2.52
N SER A 126 3.11 7.83 -2.97
CA SER A 126 2.04 7.96 -3.98
C SER A 126 2.39 7.31 -5.31
N VAL A 127 3.66 7.37 -5.73
CA VAL A 127 4.13 6.67 -6.94
C VAL A 127 4.03 5.16 -6.75
N GLY A 128 4.52 4.62 -5.63
CA GLY A 128 4.46 3.18 -5.33
C GLY A 128 3.02 2.67 -5.25
N LEU A 129 2.15 3.37 -4.52
CA LEU A 129 0.72 3.03 -4.39
C LEU A 129 -0.02 3.09 -5.74
N SER A 130 0.29 4.09 -6.57
CA SER A 130 -0.29 4.22 -7.91
C SER A 130 0.03 2.99 -8.77
N ILE A 131 1.26 2.48 -8.72
CA ILE A 131 1.66 1.26 -9.43
C ILE A 131 0.90 0.05 -8.88
N LEU A 132 0.80 -0.11 -7.54
CA LEU A 132 0.07 -1.22 -6.92
C LEU A 132 -1.41 -1.20 -7.31
N PHE A 133 -2.07 -0.05 -7.24
CA PHE A 133 -3.49 0.06 -7.60
C PHE A 133 -3.76 -0.23 -9.07
N ASN A 134 -2.86 0.21 -9.96
CA ASN A 134 -2.95 -0.11 -11.38
C ASN A 134 -2.80 -1.63 -11.67
N ARG A 135 -2.12 -2.35 -10.79
CA ARG A 135 -1.95 -3.82 -10.87
C ARG A 135 -2.97 -4.60 -10.03
N ASN A 136 -4.02 -3.97 -9.54
CA ASN A 136 -5.00 -4.57 -8.64
C ASN A 136 -4.36 -5.21 -7.41
N ALA A 137 -3.44 -4.50 -6.78
CA ALA A 137 -2.80 -4.85 -5.52
C ALA A 137 -2.93 -3.69 -4.52
N SER A 138 -2.63 -3.95 -3.26
CA SER A 138 -2.57 -2.95 -2.18
C SER A 138 -1.33 -3.21 -1.32
N SER A 139 -0.88 -2.22 -0.57
CA SER A 139 0.21 -2.40 0.41
C SER A 139 -0.23 -3.14 1.67
N GLY A 140 -1.53 -3.43 1.82
CA GLY A 140 -2.10 -4.14 2.97
C GLY A 140 -2.69 -3.23 4.05
N GLY A 141 -2.72 -1.92 3.80
CA GLY A 141 -3.24 -0.92 4.73
C GLY A 141 -4.68 -0.49 4.49
N LEU A 142 -5.05 0.73 4.89
CA LEU A 142 -6.34 1.37 4.55
C LEU A 142 -6.51 1.57 3.04
N ASP A 143 -5.49 1.39 2.25
CA ASP A 143 -5.57 1.33 0.78
C ASP A 143 -6.59 0.26 0.31
N ILE A 144 -6.78 -0.82 1.08
CA ILE A 144 -7.83 -1.83 0.82
C ILE A 144 -9.20 -1.18 0.90
N VAL A 145 -9.43 -0.34 1.93
CA VAL A 145 -10.70 0.40 2.07
C VAL A 145 -10.90 1.35 0.91
N ALA A 146 -9.86 2.10 0.52
CA ALA A 146 -9.89 2.98 -0.63
C ALA A 146 -10.27 2.22 -1.92
N LYS A 147 -9.70 1.04 -2.13
CA LYS A 147 -10.01 0.17 -3.27
C LYS A 147 -11.46 -0.34 -3.24
N ILE A 148 -11.96 -0.72 -2.07
CA ILE A 148 -13.35 -1.15 -1.88
C ILE A 148 -14.31 0.01 -2.17
N MET A 149 -14.04 1.20 -1.63
CA MET A 149 -14.83 2.40 -1.88
C MET A 149 -14.86 2.75 -3.38
N ASN A 150 -13.72 2.68 -4.06
CA ASN A 150 -13.67 2.89 -5.49
C ASN A 150 -14.55 1.88 -6.23
N LYS A 151 -14.50 0.59 -5.85
CA LYS A 151 -15.27 -0.47 -6.52
C LYS A 151 -16.78 -0.33 -6.35
N TYR A 152 -17.26 0.00 -5.14
CA TYR A 152 -18.69 -0.01 -4.81
C TYR A 152 -19.34 1.37 -4.89
N LEU A 153 -18.62 2.42 -4.50
CA LEU A 153 -19.16 3.77 -4.48
C LEU A 153 -18.77 4.58 -5.73
N HIS A 154 -17.94 4.01 -6.60
CA HIS A 154 -17.38 4.69 -7.79
C HIS A 154 -16.72 6.03 -7.42
N ILE A 155 -16.33 6.21 -6.16
CA ILE A 155 -15.60 7.38 -5.68
C ILE A 155 -14.17 7.21 -6.17
N ALA A 156 -13.77 8.02 -7.13
CA ALA A 156 -12.42 8.06 -7.67
C ALA A 156 -11.47 8.62 -6.61
N VAL A 157 -10.83 7.74 -5.83
CA VAL A 157 -9.84 8.13 -4.82
C VAL A 157 -8.55 8.68 -5.47
N SER A 158 -8.32 8.40 -6.76
CA SER A 158 -7.10 8.81 -7.45
C SER A 158 -7.27 9.16 -8.94
N TYR A 159 -8.48 9.10 -9.50
CA TYR A 159 -8.68 9.18 -10.96
C TYR A 159 -9.35 10.44 -11.49
N THR A 160 -9.59 11.45 -10.64
CA THR A 160 -10.26 12.68 -11.08
C THR A 160 -9.49 13.42 -12.18
N HIS A 161 -8.16 13.29 -12.24
CA HIS A 161 -7.35 13.94 -13.28
C HIS A 161 -7.17 13.14 -14.57
N LEU A 162 -7.20 11.80 -14.52
CA LEU A 162 -6.97 10.98 -15.72
C LEU A 162 -8.24 10.80 -16.57
N ARG A 163 -9.40 10.75 -15.96
CA ARG A 163 -10.67 10.59 -16.69
C ARG A 163 -11.10 11.85 -17.46
N ALA A 164 -10.71 13.02 -16.97
CA ALA A 164 -10.95 14.27 -17.72
C ALA A 164 -10.20 14.31 -19.06
N HIS A 165 -9.06 13.63 -19.16
CA HIS A 165 -8.27 13.54 -20.39
C HIS A 165 -8.79 12.50 -21.40
N GLU A 166 -9.47 11.44 -20.93
CA GLU A 166 -10.04 10.42 -21.83
C GLU A 166 -11.35 10.88 -22.46
N THR A 167 -12.17 11.67 -21.74
CA THR A 167 -13.43 12.22 -22.29
C THR A 167 -13.20 13.24 -23.41
N LEU A 168 -12.07 13.93 -23.41
CA LEU A 168 -11.69 14.87 -24.49
C LEU A 168 -11.14 14.17 -25.74
N ARG A 169 -10.86 12.88 -25.69
CA ARG A 169 -10.33 12.11 -26.82
C ARG A 169 -11.42 11.45 -27.67
N HIS A 170 -12.67 11.50 -27.22
CA HIS A 170 -13.84 10.93 -27.89
C HIS A 170 -14.84 12.00 -28.40
N LEU A 171 -14.46 13.28 -28.39
CA LEU A 171 -15.13 14.36 -29.07
C LEU A 171 -14.29 14.83 -30.28
#